data_1df81d114298ef0e75c192df85377695
#
_entry.id   1df81d114298ef0e75c192df85377695
#
_cell.length_a   1.000
_cell.length_b   1.000
_cell.length_c   1.000
_cell.angle_alpha   90.00
_cell.angle_beta   90.00
_cell.angle_gamma   90.00
#
_symmetry.space_group_name_H-M   'P 1'
#
loop_
_entity.id
_entity.type
_entity.pdbx_description
1 polymer ?
#
loop_
_entity_poly.entity_id
_entity_poly.type
_entity_poly.pdbx_seq_one_letter_code
_entity_poly.pdbx_strand_id
1 'polypeptide(L)' 'MADVAGTVAPETVANVAELYLGNILYALELAALGLDEQQKPGDAAFYRGIARKLADARGKDTGERA' A
#
# COMPACT_ATOMS: atom_id res chain seq x y z
N MET A 1 9.98 -22.68 -16.63
CA MET A 1 9.69 -22.50 -16.18
C MET A 1 9.01 -22.93 -15.44
N ALA A 2 8.66 -23.08 -15.55
CA ALA A 2 7.72 -23.47 -15.02
C ALA A 2 7.82 -23.98 -13.74
N ASP A 3 8.58 -24.65 -13.49
CA ASP A 3 8.76 -25.04 -12.30
C ASP A 3 8.82 -24.09 -11.35
N VAL A 4 9.12 -23.09 -11.70
CA VAL A 4 9.17 -22.06 -10.87
C VAL A 4 7.90 -21.77 -10.28
N ALA A 5 6.88 -21.95 -10.99
CA ALA A 5 5.60 -21.62 -10.51
C ALA A 5 5.26 -22.35 -9.27
N GLY A 6 5.80 -23.47 -9.05
CA GLY A 6 5.47 -24.19 -7.86
C GLY A 6 6.22 -23.74 -6.64
N THR A 7 7.26 -22.96 -6.82
CA THR A 7 8.07 -22.60 -5.69
C THR A 7 8.03 -21.13 -5.36
N VAL A 8 7.47 -20.32 -6.22
CA VAL A 8 7.46 -18.88 -6.02
C VAL A 8 6.04 -18.39 -6.06
N ALA A 9 5.67 -17.53 -5.15
CA ALA A 9 4.35 -16.97 -5.16
C ALA A 9 4.16 -16.13 -6.41
N PRO A 10 2.96 -16.11 -6.97
CA PRO A 10 2.72 -15.29 -8.14
C PRO A 10 2.91 -13.83 -7.82
N GLU A 11 3.36 -13.07 -8.79
CA GLU A 11 3.50 -11.64 -8.60
C GLU A 11 2.20 -10.96 -8.93
N THR A 12 1.27 -11.02 -8.01
CA THR A 12 0.01 -10.31 -8.14
C THR A 12 0.17 -8.95 -7.54
N VAL A 13 -0.76 -8.05 -7.86
CA VAL A 13 -0.73 -6.72 -7.26
C VAL A 13 -0.76 -6.84 -5.75
N ALA A 14 -1.57 -7.73 -5.21
CA ALA A 14 -1.68 -7.88 -3.77
C ALA A 14 -0.36 -8.33 -3.16
N ASN A 15 0.30 -9.29 -3.78
CA ASN A 15 1.56 -9.78 -3.24
C ASN A 15 2.65 -8.73 -3.31
N VAL A 16 2.72 -8.01 -4.40
CA VAL A 16 3.72 -6.97 -4.54
C VAL A 16 3.44 -5.83 -3.58
N ALA A 17 2.16 -5.47 -3.45
CA ALA A 17 1.80 -4.38 -2.54
C ALA A 17 2.15 -4.74 -1.10
N GLU A 18 1.95 -5.98 -0.71
CA GLU A 18 2.28 -6.37 0.63
C GLU A 18 3.79 -6.34 0.86
N LEU A 19 4.54 -6.77 -0.12
CA LEU A 19 5.98 -6.80 -0.01
C LEU A 19 6.56 -5.40 0.16
N TYR A 20 6.02 -4.44 -0.55
CA TYR A 20 6.53 -3.08 -0.52
C TYR A 20 5.62 -2.12 0.22
N LEU A 21 4.79 -2.64 1.10
CA LEU A 21 3.76 -1.80 1.73
C LEU A 21 4.35 -0.61 2.46
N GLY A 22 5.43 -0.81 3.20
CA GLY A 22 6.04 0.30 3.92
C GLY A 22 6.50 1.40 2.99
N ASN A 23 7.11 1.01 1.87
CA ASN A 23 7.57 1.99 0.89
C ASN A 23 6.40 2.71 0.25
N ILE A 24 5.32 1.99 -0.01
CA ILE A 24 4.15 2.59 -0.62
C ILE A 24 3.51 3.60 0.32
N LEU A 25 3.37 3.23 1.59
CA LEU A 25 2.77 4.14 2.56
C LEU A 25 3.62 5.39 2.73
N TYR A 26 4.91 5.23 2.74
CA TYR A 26 5.81 6.36 2.86
C TYR A 26 5.65 7.30 1.66
N ALA A 27 5.61 6.72 0.46
CA ALA A 27 5.47 7.54 -0.74
C ALA A 27 4.12 8.27 -0.77
N LEU A 28 3.06 7.60 -0.32
CA LEU A 28 1.75 8.24 -0.28
C LEU A 28 1.74 9.41 0.69
N GLU A 29 2.41 9.26 1.82
CA GLU A 29 2.45 10.35 2.79
C GLU A 29 3.28 11.52 2.25
N LEU A 30 4.39 11.23 1.58
CA LEU A 30 5.17 12.30 0.97
C LEU A 30 4.36 13.04 -0.08
N ALA A 31 3.59 12.30 -0.87
CA ALA A 31 2.74 12.93 -1.88
C ALA A 31 1.71 13.83 -1.22
N ALA A 32 1.11 13.35 -0.13
CA ALA A 32 0.09 14.13 0.55
C ALA A 32 0.68 15.41 1.15
N LEU A 33 1.86 15.30 1.74
CA LEU A 33 2.51 16.49 2.30
C LEU A 33 2.81 17.52 1.23
N GLY A 34 3.30 17.05 0.07
CA GLY A 34 3.58 17.96 -1.03
C GLY A 34 2.31 18.64 -1.54
N LEU A 35 1.22 17.90 -1.57
CA LEU A 35 -0.04 18.49 -2.01
C LEU A 35 -0.57 19.50 -1.01
N ASP A 36 -0.39 19.24 0.28
CA ASP A 36 -0.76 20.22 1.29
C ASP A 36 0.02 21.52 1.08
N GLU A 37 1.30 21.39 0.78
CA GLU A 37 2.12 22.57 0.55
C GLU A 37 1.70 23.33 -0.70
N GLN A 38 1.10 22.62 -1.65
CA GLN A 38 0.61 23.24 -2.87
C GLN A 38 -0.81 23.76 -2.70
N GLN A 39 -1.34 23.72 -1.48
CA GLN A 39 -2.69 24.18 -1.20
C GLN A 39 -3.73 23.33 -1.90
N LYS A 40 -3.51 22.04 -1.92
CA LYS A 40 -4.43 21.08 -2.51
C LYS A 40 -4.86 20.05 -1.47
N PRO A 41 -5.60 20.50 -0.45
CA PRO A 41 -5.94 19.58 0.65
C PRO A 41 -6.86 18.45 0.25
N GLY A 42 -7.70 18.65 -0.76
CA GLY A 42 -8.57 17.56 -1.22
C GLY A 42 -7.76 16.43 -1.82
N ASP A 43 -6.77 16.78 -2.63
CA ASP A 43 -5.93 15.76 -3.23
C ASP A 43 -5.07 15.08 -2.16
N ALA A 44 -4.60 15.86 -1.18
CA ALA A 44 -3.81 15.27 -0.10
C ALA A 44 -4.65 14.27 0.68
N ALA A 45 -5.91 14.62 0.96
CA ALA A 45 -6.79 13.71 1.69
C ALA A 45 -7.05 12.44 0.90
N PHE A 46 -7.11 12.55 -0.41
CA PHE A 46 -7.33 11.39 -1.25
C PHE A 46 -6.17 10.38 -1.08
N TYR A 47 -4.94 10.87 -1.14
CA TYR A 47 -3.81 9.97 -0.98
C TYR A 47 -3.70 9.40 0.43
N ARG A 48 -4.05 10.19 1.44
CA ARG A 48 -4.08 9.67 2.80
C ARG A 48 -5.16 8.63 2.97
N GLY A 49 -6.26 8.79 2.25
CA GLY A 49 -7.32 7.78 2.28
C GLY A 49 -6.86 6.45 1.70
N ILE A 50 -6.09 6.50 0.62
CA ILE A 50 -5.55 5.28 0.04
C ILE A 50 -4.60 4.61 1.04
N ALA A 51 -3.75 5.40 1.67
CA ALA A 51 -2.80 4.86 2.64
C ALA A 51 -3.54 4.18 3.79
N ARG A 52 -4.63 4.81 4.25
CA ARG A 52 -5.39 4.22 5.34
C ARG A 52 -6.04 2.91 4.93
N LYS A 53 -6.56 2.85 3.70
CA LYS A 53 -7.17 1.61 3.23
C LYS A 53 -6.15 0.48 3.16
N LEU A 54 -4.95 0.79 2.69
CA LEU A 54 -3.91 -0.22 2.61
C LEU A 54 -3.52 -0.70 4.01
N ALA A 55 -3.36 0.24 4.93
CA ALA A 55 -2.97 -0.13 6.29
C ALA A 55 -4.06 -0.95 6.97
N ASP A 56 -5.32 -0.57 6.76
CA ASP A 56 -6.43 -1.31 7.35
C ASP A 56 -6.53 -2.71 6.78
N ALA A 57 -6.32 -2.84 5.48
CA ALA A 57 -6.37 -4.15 4.84
C ALA A 57 -5.26 -5.05 5.37
N ARG A 58 -4.08 -4.49 5.56
CA ARG A 58 -2.98 -5.27 6.12
C ARG A 58 -3.31 -5.69 7.55
N GLY A 59 -3.90 -4.79 8.31
CA GLY A 59 -4.29 -5.10 9.68
C GLY A 59 -5.28 -6.24 9.74
N LYS A 60 -6.23 -6.25 8.80
CA LYS A 60 -7.19 -7.34 8.78
C LYS A 60 -6.54 -8.66 8.41
N ASP A 61 -5.61 -8.62 7.46
CA ASP A 61 -4.91 -9.84 7.08
C ASP A 61 -4.19 -10.46 8.24
N THR A 62 -3.62 -9.65 9.11
CA THR A 62 -2.89 -10.20 10.25
C THR A 62 -3.78 -10.36 11.46
N GLY A 63 -4.73 -9.48 11.65
CA GLY A 63 -5.56 -9.50 12.84
C GLY A 63 -6.53 -10.64 12.89
N GLU A 64 -6.98 -11.08 11.75
CA GLU A 64 -7.94 -12.16 11.74
C GLU A 64 -7.39 -13.44 12.26
N ARG A 65 -6.10 -13.53 12.27
CA ARG A 65 -5.50 -14.73 12.76
C ARG A 65 -5.26 -14.69 14.23
N ALA A 66 -5.43 -13.58 14.83
CA ALA A 66 -5.21 -13.45 16.26
C ALA A 66 -6.39 -13.97 17.07
#